data_23c1348db8fe8e2fb4c620786617b63f
#
_entry.id   23c1348db8fe8e2fb4c620786617b63f
#
_cell.length_a   1.000
_cell.length_b   1.000
_cell.length_c   1.000
_cell.angle_alpha   90.00
_cell.angle_beta   90.00
_cell.angle_gamma   90.00
#
_symmetry.space_group_name_H-M   'P 1'
#
loop_
_entity.id
_entity.type
_entity.pdbx_description
1 polymer ?
#
loop_
_entity_poly.entity_id
_entity_poly.type
_entity_poly.pdbx_seq_one_letter_code
_entity_poly.pdbx_strand_id
1 'polypeptide(L)'
;MLLINSDVLGRELLNAPVRGTTELVSLSIVGIVFLQLADTLVSGRMTRADVLLDRLKRTRPALAALLQAIFHAVGAALMGVILWAAWEPLVESIRIQEYVGALGDFTAPVWPVRLIMLVGMVATLITFVLLAWMDLRRMARLREARP
;
A
#
# COMPACT_ATOMS: atom_id res chain seq x y z
N MET A 1 -14.24 -5.08 12.20
CA MET A 1 -15.31 -4.86 13.19
C MET A 1 -16.29 -6.02 13.27
N LEU A 2 -16.91 -6.47 12.16
CA LEU A 2 -17.87 -7.61 12.20
C LEU A 2 -17.28 -8.88 12.81
N LEU A 3 -16.06 -9.28 12.45
CA LEU A 3 -15.38 -10.45 13.00
C LEU A 3 -15.20 -10.37 14.53
N ILE A 4 -14.76 -9.20 15.02
CA ILE A 4 -14.58 -8.98 16.46
C ILE A 4 -15.93 -9.02 17.18
N ASN A 5 -16.96 -8.37 16.63
CA ASN A 5 -18.30 -8.40 17.22
C ASN A 5 -18.88 -9.82 17.22
N SER A 6 -18.68 -10.60 16.15
CA SER A 6 -19.10 -11.99 16.11
C SER A 6 -18.38 -12.86 17.15
N ASP A 7 -17.08 -12.63 17.39
CA ASP A 7 -16.33 -13.34 18.43
C ASP A 7 -16.84 -13.00 19.83
N VAL A 8 -17.05 -11.70 20.10
CA VAL A 8 -17.59 -11.24 21.41
C VAL A 8 -18.98 -11.83 21.65
N LEU A 9 -19.90 -11.76 20.67
CA LEU A 9 -21.23 -12.33 20.78
C LEU A 9 -21.20 -13.86 20.91
N GLY A 10 -20.35 -14.54 20.15
CA GLY A 10 -20.17 -15.99 20.25
C GLY A 10 -19.66 -16.41 21.62
N ARG A 11 -18.76 -15.62 22.21
CA ARG A 11 -18.21 -15.85 23.56
C ARG A 11 -19.24 -15.61 24.66
N GLU A 12 -19.97 -14.49 24.56
CA GLU A 12 -20.96 -14.08 25.59
C GLU A 12 -22.24 -14.92 25.56
N LEU A 13 -22.78 -15.23 24.34
CA LEU A 13 -24.09 -15.85 24.19
C LEU A 13 -24.03 -17.37 24.07
N LEU A 14 -22.99 -17.90 23.41
CA LEU A 14 -22.88 -19.32 23.06
C LEU A 14 -21.74 -20.02 23.80
N ASN A 15 -20.94 -19.31 24.57
CA ASN A 15 -19.71 -19.78 25.22
C ASN A 15 -18.76 -20.48 24.22
N ALA A 16 -18.86 -20.08 22.92
CA ALA A 16 -18.11 -20.61 21.79
C ALA A 16 -17.39 -19.46 21.08
N PRO A 17 -16.13 -19.15 21.42
CA PRO A 17 -15.37 -18.13 20.74
C PRO A 17 -15.11 -18.53 19.29
N VAL A 18 -15.10 -17.55 18.39
CA VAL A 18 -14.69 -17.78 16.98
C VAL A 18 -13.18 -17.99 16.97
N ARG A 19 -12.75 -19.22 16.63
CA ARG A 19 -11.34 -19.59 16.61
C ARG A 19 -10.58 -18.79 15.54
N GLY A 20 -9.40 -18.29 15.87
CA GLY A 20 -8.54 -17.57 14.93
C GLY A 20 -9.01 -16.13 14.60
N THR A 21 -9.92 -15.54 15.37
CA THR A 21 -10.39 -14.15 15.14
C THR A 21 -9.25 -13.15 15.16
N THR A 22 -8.33 -13.28 16.10
CA THR A 22 -7.18 -12.36 16.26
C THR A 22 -6.27 -12.44 15.06
N GLU A 23 -5.97 -13.62 14.59
CA GLU A 23 -5.13 -13.88 13.42
C GLU A 23 -5.78 -13.34 12.13
N LEU A 24 -7.06 -13.64 11.92
CA LEU A 24 -7.81 -13.16 10.76
C LEU A 24 -7.94 -11.63 10.76
N VAL A 25 -8.17 -11.01 11.89
CA VAL A 25 -8.23 -9.55 12.01
C VAL A 25 -6.88 -8.93 11.71
N SER A 26 -5.79 -9.44 12.28
CA SER A 26 -4.43 -8.95 12.03
C SER A 26 -4.06 -9.03 10.55
N LEU A 27 -4.31 -10.18 9.92
CA LEU A 27 -4.06 -10.39 8.50
C LEU A 27 -4.92 -9.47 7.62
N SER A 28 -6.20 -9.27 7.99
CA SER A 28 -7.12 -8.39 7.25
C SER A 28 -6.69 -6.93 7.31
N ILE A 29 -6.24 -6.44 8.48
CA ILE A 29 -5.74 -5.06 8.63
C ILE A 29 -4.57 -4.81 7.69
N VAL A 30 -3.59 -5.71 7.67
CA VAL A 30 -2.42 -5.60 6.79
C VAL A 30 -2.86 -5.55 5.31
N GLY A 31 -3.72 -6.48 4.88
CA GLY A 31 -4.24 -6.50 3.51
C GLY A 31 -4.96 -5.21 3.12
N ILE A 32 -5.84 -4.70 3.99
CA ILE A 32 -6.59 -3.46 3.76
C ILE A 32 -5.64 -2.27 3.64
N VAL A 33 -4.65 -2.13 4.53
CA VAL A 33 -3.68 -1.02 4.49
C VAL A 33 -2.94 -0.98 3.17
N PHE A 34 -2.43 -2.12 2.69
CA PHE A 34 -1.69 -2.16 1.43
C PHE A 34 -2.57 -1.90 0.20
N LEU A 35 -3.82 -2.37 0.18
CA LEU A 35 -4.76 -2.06 -0.89
C LEU A 35 -5.14 -0.57 -0.92
N GLN A 36 -5.33 0.05 0.24
CA GLN A 36 -5.67 1.47 0.33
C GLN A 36 -4.48 2.40 0.04
N LEU A 37 -3.25 1.91 0.13
CA LEU A 37 -2.06 2.72 -0.13
C LEU A 37 -2.05 3.27 -1.57
N ALA A 38 -2.37 2.43 -2.55
CA ALA A 38 -2.48 2.83 -3.95
C ALA A 38 -3.62 3.85 -4.17
N ASP A 39 -4.80 3.62 -3.58
CA ASP A 39 -5.94 4.55 -3.67
C ASP A 39 -5.63 5.92 -3.05
N THR A 40 -4.98 5.94 -1.90
CA THR A 40 -4.56 7.16 -1.22
C THR A 40 -3.62 7.99 -2.08
N LEU A 41 -2.72 7.34 -2.80
CA LEU A 41 -1.78 7.99 -3.69
C LEU A 41 -2.46 8.59 -4.92
N VAL A 42 -3.36 7.82 -5.58
CA VAL A 42 -4.14 8.28 -6.75
C VAL A 42 -5.07 9.42 -6.37
N SER A 43 -5.74 9.31 -5.22
CA SER A 43 -6.69 10.32 -4.74
C SER A 43 -6.02 11.63 -4.30
N GLY A 44 -4.67 11.71 -4.30
CA GLY A 44 -3.93 12.89 -3.88
C GLY A 44 -4.12 13.25 -2.39
N ARG A 45 -4.64 12.32 -1.59
CA ARG A 45 -4.89 12.51 -0.15
C ARG A 45 -3.64 12.38 0.71
N MET A 46 -2.50 12.10 0.09
CA MET A 46 -1.23 12.17 0.82
C MET A 46 -0.99 13.59 1.28
N THR A 47 -0.82 13.74 2.59
CA THR A 47 -0.39 15.00 3.20
C THR A 47 1.02 15.30 2.70
N ARG A 48 1.11 16.14 1.70
CA ARG A 48 2.37 16.66 1.18
C ARG A 48 2.56 18.07 1.73
N ALA A 49 3.74 18.62 1.56
CA ALA A 49 3.99 20.05 1.78
C ALA A 49 3.28 20.88 0.69
N ASP A 50 1.94 20.75 0.59
CA ASP A 50 1.13 21.36 -0.48
C ASP A 50 1.28 22.87 -0.52
N VAL A 51 1.45 23.50 0.65
CA VAL A 51 1.69 24.95 0.75
C VAL A 51 2.95 25.36 -0.01
N LEU A 52 4.03 24.61 0.13
CA LEU A 52 5.30 24.89 -0.56
C LEU A 52 5.15 24.63 -2.07
N LEU A 53 4.55 23.50 -2.43
CA LEU A 53 4.32 23.12 -3.81
C LEU A 53 3.36 24.10 -4.52
N ASP A 54 2.30 24.55 -3.87
CA ASP A 54 1.35 25.50 -4.45
C ASP A 54 1.96 26.88 -4.65
N ARG A 55 2.81 27.32 -3.74
CA ARG A 55 3.57 28.55 -3.91
C ARG A 55 4.55 28.41 -5.10
N LEU A 56 5.21 27.26 -5.21
CA LEU A 56 6.16 27.00 -6.29
C LEU A 56 5.45 26.84 -7.64
N LYS A 57 4.26 26.25 -7.69
CA LYS A 57 3.42 26.15 -8.92
C LYS A 57 3.05 27.53 -9.45
N ARG A 58 2.80 28.51 -8.57
CA ARG A 58 2.46 29.88 -8.95
C ARG A 58 3.68 30.68 -9.43
N THR A 59 4.86 30.48 -8.83
CA THR A 59 6.05 31.24 -9.14
C THR A 59 6.91 30.60 -10.23
N ARG A 60 7.10 29.28 -10.18
CA ARG A 60 7.97 28.52 -11.10
C ARG A 60 7.35 27.15 -11.41
N PRO A 61 6.36 27.06 -12.32
CA PRO A 61 5.61 25.84 -12.57
C PRO A 61 6.48 24.66 -13.07
N ALA A 62 7.55 24.95 -13.84
CA ALA A 62 8.47 23.92 -14.31
C ALA A 62 9.29 23.29 -13.16
N LEU A 63 9.73 24.10 -12.19
CA LEU A 63 10.43 23.59 -11.00
C LEU A 63 9.49 22.79 -10.09
N ALA A 64 8.25 23.21 -9.96
CA ALA A 64 7.26 22.46 -9.21
C ALA A 64 7.01 21.07 -9.82
N ALA A 65 6.87 20.99 -11.14
CA ALA A 65 6.71 19.73 -11.86
C ALA A 65 7.94 18.82 -11.72
N LEU A 66 9.15 19.39 -11.81
CA LEU A 66 10.38 18.63 -11.60
C LEU A 66 10.47 18.06 -10.18
N LEU A 67 10.17 18.89 -9.18
CA LEU A 67 10.19 18.43 -7.77
C LEU A 67 9.18 17.32 -7.51
N GLN A 68 7.97 17.43 -8.06
CA GLN A 68 6.96 16.37 -7.99
C GLN A 68 7.43 15.08 -8.67
N ALA A 69 8.02 15.20 -9.86
CA ALA A 69 8.58 14.04 -10.57
C ALA A 69 9.68 13.33 -9.75
N ILE A 70 10.57 14.09 -9.10
CA ILE A 70 11.60 13.54 -8.21
C ILE A 70 10.96 12.80 -7.02
N PHE A 71 9.96 13.39 -6.35
CA PHE A 71 9.27 12.72 -5.25
C PHE A 71 8.59 11.43 -5.68
N HIS A 72 7.91 11.42 -6.83
CA HIS A 72 7.28 10.22 -7.34
C HIS A 72 8.33 9.17 -7.78
N ALA A 73 9.45 9.59 -8.34
CA ALA A 73 10.54 8.68 -8.72
C ALA A 73 11.19 8.05 -7.48
N VAL A 74 11.44 8.82 -6.43
CA VAL A 74 11.96 8.29 -5.14
C VAL A 74 10.95 7.33 -4.52
N GLY A 75 9.65 7.68 -4.53
CA GLY A 75 8.59 6.80 -4.05
C GLY A 75 8.55 5.48 -4.84
N ALA A 76 8.66 5.54 -6.17
CA ALA A 76 8.73 4.35 -7.03
C ALA A 76 9.96 3.49 -6.70
N ALA A 77 11.13 4.10 -6.52
CA ALA A 77 12.36 3.38 -6.17
C ALA A 77 12.23 2.66 -4.81
N LEU A 78 11.70 3.35 -3.80
CA LEU A 78 11.46 2.77 -2.47
C LEU A 78 10.47 1.60 -2.55
N MET A 79 9.34 1.78 -3.25
CA MET A 79 8.36 0.69 -3.43
C MET A 79 8.95 -0.47 -4.22
N GLY A 80 9.81 -0.21 -5.20
CA GLY A 80 10.53 -1.25 -5.94
C GLY A 80 11.43 -2.08 -5.04
N VAL A 81 12.19 -1.43 -4.16
CA VAL A 81 13.05 -2.12 -3.17
C VAL A 81 12.22 -2.96 -2.20
N ILE A 82 11.11 -2.40 -1.67
CA ILE A 82 10.22 -3.12 -0.76
C ILE A 82 9.58 -4.32 -1.46
N LEU A 83 9.13 -4.15 -2.70
CA LEU A 83 8.54 -5.21 -3.51
C LEU A 83 9.54 -6.35 -3.76
N TRP A 84 10.78 -5.99 -4.10
CA TRP A 84 11.86 -6.96 -4.28
C TRP A 84 12.16 -7.73 -2.98
N ALA A 85 12.24 -7.02 -1.85
CA ALA A 85 12.46 -7.64 -0.54
C ALA A 85 11.26 -8.51 -0.09
N ALA A 86 10.03 -8.17 -0.49
CA ALA A 86 8.82 -8.92 -0.15
C ALA A 86 8.63 -10.20 -0.97
N TRP A 87 9.37 -10.37 -2.06
CA TRP A 87 9.25 -11.53 -2.94
C TRP A 87 9.70 -12.84 -2.27
N GLU A 88 10.87 -12.82 -1.66
CA GLU A 88 11.46 -14.00 -1.03
C GLU A 88 10.60 -14.54 0.12
N PRO A 89 10.11 -13.71 1.08
CA PRO A 89 9.19 -14.17 2.11
C PRO A 89 7.88 -14.77 1.57
N LEU A 90 7.35 -14.27 0.44
CA LEU A 90 6.16 -14.86 -0.18
C LEU A 90 6.46 -16.27 -0.69
N VAL A 91 7.53 -16.45 -1.46
CA VAL A 91 7.93 -17.74 -2.00
C VAL A 91 8.19 -18.75 -0.87
N GLU A 92 8.90 -18.33 0.17
CA GLU A 92 9.20 -19.18 1.31
C GLU A 92 7.93 -19.58 2.08
N SER A 93 6.98 -18.64 2.27
CA SER A 93 5.73 -18.93 2.96
C SER A 93 4.84 -19.95 2.23
N ILE A 94 4.93 -19.98 0.89
CA ILE A 94 4.26 -21.01 0.08
C ILE A 94 4.99 -22.35 0.20
N ARG A 95 6.33 -22.31 0.17
CA ARG A 95 7.18 -23.51 0.21
C ARG A 95 7.07 -24.27 1.53
N ILE A 96 7.10 -23.55 2.65
CA ILE A 96 7.02 -24.17 3.99
C ILE A 96 5.57 -24.31 4.48
N GLN A 97 4.57 -23.89 3.67
CA GLN A 97 3.17 -23.83 4.07
C GLN A 97 2.97 -23.12 5.42
N GLU A 98 3.60 -21.93 5.54
CA GLU A 98 3.56 -21.14 6.75
C GLU A 98 2.12 -20.82 7.16
N TYR A 99 1.80 -21.04 8.43
CA TYR A 99 0.50 -20.77 9.01
C TYR A 99 0.63 -19.93 10.28
N VAL A 100 -0.42 -19.19 10.59
CA VAL A 100 -0.58 -18.45 11.85
C VAL A 100 -1.69 -19.12 12.66
N GLY A 101 -1.47 -19.22 13.97
CA GLY A 101 -2.39 -19.85 14.93
C GLY A 101 -1.74 -20.99 15.70
N ALA A 102 -2.50 -21.55 16.64
CA ALA A 102 -2.04 -22.66 17.47
C ALA A 102 -2.40 -24.02 16.87
N LEU A 103 -1.44 -24.93 16.84
CA LEU A 103 -1.65 -26.31 16.41
C LEU A 103 -2.76 -26.95 17.28
N GLY A 104 -3.82 -27.43 16.60
CA GLY A 104 -4.95 -28.09 17.25
C GLY A 104 -6.14 -27.19 17.58
N ASP A 105 -6.02 -25.86 17.41
CA ASP A 105 -7.12 -24.92 17.62
C ASP A 105 -7.58 -24.26 16.31
N PHE A 106 -6.71 -23.48 15.69
CA PHE A 106 -6.97 -22.82 14.40
C PHE A 106 -5.66 -22.54 13.67
N THR A 107 -5.60 -22.85 12.38
CA THR A 107 -4.46 -22.53 11.52
C THR A 107 -4.94 -21.83 10.27
N ALA A 108 -4.43 -20.62 10.00
CA ALA A 108 -4.65 -19.90 8.75
C ALA A 108 -3.37 -19.83 7.94
N PRO A 109 -3.39 -20.14 6.64
CA PRO A 109 -2.21 -19.98 5.80
C PRO A 109 -1.86 -18.50 5.64
N VAL A 110 -0.58 -18.15 5.68
CA VAL A 110 -0.09 -16.77 5.60
C VAL A 110 0.03 -16.27 4.16
N TRP A 111 0.27 -17.16 3.21
CA TRP A 111 0.55 -16.84 1.82
C TRP A 111 -0.52 -15.98 1.12
N PRO A 112 -1.86 -16.13 1.37
CA PRO A 112 -2.85 -15.32 0.68
C PRO A 112 -2.75 -13.85 1.05
N VAL A 113 -2.45 -13.56 2.32
CA VAL A 113 -2.28 -12.19 2.79
C VAL A 113 -1.02 -11.56 2.24
N ARG A 114 0.10 -12.30 2.21
CA ARG A 114 1.33 -11.86 1.55
C ARG A 114 1.12 -11.57 0.07
N LEU A 115 0.29 -12.36 -0.60
CA LEU A 115 -0.09 -12.12 -2.00
C LEU A 115 -0.90 -10.82 -2.15
N ILE A 116 -1.88 -10.59 -1.29
CA ILE A 116 -2.66 -9.33 -1.28
C ILE A 116 -1.75 -8.13 -1.04
N MET A 117 -0.82 -8.22 -0.09
CA MET A 117 0.19 -7.17 0.16
C MET A 117 1.02 -6.89 -1.10
N LEU A 118 1.48 -7.92 -1.78
CA LEU A 118 2.29 -7.81 -2.98
C LEU A 118 1.50 -7.15 -4.13
N VAL A 119 0.24 -7.52 -4.32
CA VAL A 119 -0.66 -6.87 -5.28
C VAL A 119 -0.83 -5.39 -4.96
N GLY A 120 -1.04 -5.02 -3.70
CA GLY A 120 -1.11 -3.62 -3.26
C GLY A 120 0.18 -2.84 -3.51
N MET A 121 1.34 -3.47 -3.24
CA MET A 121 2.66 -2.87 -3.53
C MET A 121 2.88 -2.65 -5.03
N VAL A 122 2.53 -3.63 -5.87
CA VAL A 122 2.61 -3.51 -7.33
C VAL A 122 1.71 -2.39 -7.84
N ALA A 123 0.47 -2.32 -7.38
CA ALA A 123 -0.46 -1.24 -7.74
C ALA A 123 0.10 0.14 -7.35
N THR A 124 0.66 0.25 -6.14
CA THR A 124 1.28 1.49 -5.66
C THR A 124 2.52 1.85 -6.50
N LEU A 125 3.38 0.89 -6.82
CA LEU A 125 4.55 1.11 -7.67
C LEU A 125 4.14 1.62 -9.06
N ILE A 126 3.18 0.97 -9.70
CA ILE A 126 2.64 1.40 -11.00
C ILE A 126 2.11 2.84 -10.91
N THR A 127 1.37 3.15 -9.85
CA THR A 127 0.84 4.50 -9.62
C THR A 127 1.95 5.55 -9.51
N PHE A 128 3.01 5.28 -8.75
CA PHE A 128 4.16 6.18 -8.64
C PHE A 128 4.85 6.41 -9.98
N VAL A 129 5.05 5.34 -10.76
CA VAL A 129 5.67 5.42 -12.10
C VAL A 129 4.80 6.24 -13.05
N LEU A 130 3.49 6.03 -13.07
CA LEU A 130 2.57 6.79 -13.91
C LEU A 130 2.54 8.28 -13.53
N LEU A 131 2.50 8.60 -12.24
CA LEU A 131 2.53 9.98 -11.77
C LEU A 131 3.85 10.66 -12.11
N ALA A 132 4.99 9.99 -11.91
CA ALA A 132 6.29 10.51 -12.30
C ALA A 132 6.36 10.80 -13.81
N TRP A 133 5.84 9.89 -14.64
CA TRP A 133 5.75 10.07 -16.09
C TRP A 133 4.88 11.28 -16.48
N MET A 134 3.71 11.42 -15.84
CA MET A 134 2.81 12.55 -16.10
C MET A 134 3.46 13.88 -15.73
N ASP A 135 4.17 13.96 -14.61
CA ASP A 135 4.88 15.16 -14.18
C ASP A 135 6.03 15.53 -15.13
N LEU A 136 6.78 14.53 -15.60
CA LEU A 136 7.85 14.75 -16.60
C LEU A 136 7.28 15.28 -17.93
N ARG A 137 6.18 14.70 -18.41
CA ARG A 137 5.49 15.20 -19.60
C ARG A 137 4.98 16.63 -19.42
N ARG A 138 4.45 16.94 -18.25
CA ARG A 138 4.00 18.30 -17.91
C ARG A 138 5.16 19.28 -17.91
N MET A 139 6.29 18.90 -17.34
CA MET A 139 7.50 19.72 -17.34
C MET A 139 8.01 20.00 -18.76
N ALA A 140 8.03 18.98 -19.64
CA ALA A 140 8.45 19.12 -21.03
C ALA A 140 7.58 20.13 -21.79
N ARG A 141 6.25 20.00 -21.68
CA ARG A 141 5.30 20.95 -22.31
C ARG A 141 5.47 22.39 -21.81
N LEU A 142 5.70 22.59 -20.50
CA LEU A 142 5.92 23.92 -19.94
C LEU A 142 7.25 24.53 -20.37
N ARG A 143 8.23 23.70 -20.74
CA ARG A 143 9.52 24.14 -21.26
C ARG A 143 9.44 24.55 -22.73
N GLU A 144 8.65 23.85 -23.54
CA GLU A 144 8.39 24.16 -24.95
C GLU A 144 7.53 25.42 -25.13
N ALA A 145 6.63 25.70 -24.19
CA ALA A 145 5.75 26.88 -24.21
C ALA A 145 6.43 28.19 -23.75
N ARG A 146 7.70 28.17 -23.41
CA ARG A 146 8.49 29.39 -23.16
C ARG A 146 9.13 29.83 -24.48
N PRO A 147 8.72 31.01 -25.03
CA PRO A 147 9.36 31.61 -26.19
C PRO A 147 10.80 32.02 -25.88
#